data_edc0dbbd7ebd8a3afecc9af9a4699e84
#
_entry.id   edc0dbbd7ebd8a3afecc9af9a4699e84
#
_cell.length_a   1.000
_cell.length_b   1.000
_cell.length_c   1.000
_cell.angle_alpha   90.00
_cell.angle_beta   90.00
_cell.angle_gamma   90.00
#
_symmetry.space_group_name_H-M   'P 1'
#
loop_
_entity.id
_entity.type
_entity.pdbx_description
1 polymer ?
#
loop_
_entity_poly.entity_id
_entity_poly.type
_entity_poly.pdbx_seq_one_letter_code
_entity_poly.pdbx_strand_id
1 'polypeptide(L)'
;FLCDIRVMDTDQPSIDFSWKKDRFAAEYEIYRRRLDQSNDVWELLTTLDSSASSYKDRAIAAGVGYEYQLMKKCERPDISMSYIGTAYFATGIGVPPRSVRGKSVLVLIDDKVQPLLTDEINQWQVNVQKEGWNVIIVPMPRTEKFDKDAVLAVKAKILQEAKIHNTIT
;
A
#
# COMPACT_ATOMS: atom_id res chain seq x y z
N PHE A 1 1.12 -11.02 -3.12
CA PHE A 1 2.46 -11.20 -2.54
C PHE A 1 2.51 -10.48 -1.19
N LEU A 2 2.80 -11.22 -0.12
CA LEU A 2 2.86 -10.70 1.26
C LEU A 2 4.31 -10.58 1.69
N CYS A 3 4.65 -9.46 2.30
CA CYS A 3 5.95 -9.15 2.87
C CYS A 3 5.74 -8.56 4.27
N ASP A 4 6.43 -9.09 5.26
CA ASP A 4 6.49 -8.53 6.60
C ASP A 4 7.64 -7.53 6.68
N ILE A 5 7.42 -6.43 7.41
CA ILE A 5 8.39 -5.37 7.58
C ILE A 5 8.62 -5.12 9.06
N ARG A 6 9.88 -4.97 9.44
CA ARG A 6 10.28 -4.56 10.79
C ARG A 6 11.23 -3.37 10.71
N VAL A 7 10.93 -2.34 11.46
CA VAL A 7 11.81 -1.19 11.65
C VAL A 7 12.63 -1.45 12.92
N MET A 8 13.94 -1.49 12.76
CA MET A 8 14.89 -1.73 13.84
C MET A 8 15.58 -0.42 14.18
N ASP A 9 15.14 0.22 15.26
CA ASP A 9 15.76 1.45 15.81
C ASP A 9 16.74 1.06 16.91
N THR A 10 17.94 0.71 16.48
CA THR A 10 19.05 0.25 17.32
C THR A 10 20.31 1.04 16.97
N ASP A 11 21.45 0.71 17.60
CA ASP A 11 22.77 1.28 17.26
C ASP A 11 23.16 1.07 15.79
N GLN A 12 22.56 0.06 15.14
CA GLN A 12 22.67 -0.19 13.69
C GLN A 12 21.26 -0.23 13.09
N PRO A 13 20.68 0.93 12.79
CA PRO A 13 19.32 1.01 12.33
C PRO A 13 19.15 0.29 10.99
N SER A 14 18.00 -0.37 10.83
CA SER A 14 17.66 -1.07 9.59
C SER A 14 16.17 -1.17 9.36
N ILE A 15 15.82 -1.37 8.10
CA ILE A 15 14.49 -1.80 7.71
C ILE A 15 14.63 -3.22 7.17
N ASP A 16 14.03 -4.15 7.89
CA ASP A 16 14.14 -5.57 7.65
C ASP A 16 12.87 -6.09 6.97
N PHE A 17 13.07 -6.80 5.86
CA PHE A 17 12.02 -7.40 5.05
C PHE A 17 12.07 -8.90 5.17
N SER A 18 10.91 -9.54 5.27
CA SER A 18 10.82 -10.98 5.18
C SER A 18 9.56 -11.42 4.44
N TRP A 19 9.66 -12.49 3.67
CA TRP A 19 8.55 -13.04 2.90
C TRP A 19 8.62 -14.55 2.80
N LYS A 20 7.49 -15.14 2.51
CA LYS A 20 7.43 -16.58 2.27
C LYS A 20 8.02 -16.90 0.90
N LYS A 21 8.92 -17.88 0.85
CA LYS A 21 9.45 -18.39 -0.43
C LYS A 21 8.34 -18.86 -1.33
N ASP A 22 8.47 -18.54 -2.61
CA ASP A 22 7.56 -18.97 -3.65
C ASP A 22 8.32 -19.89 -4.62
N ARG A 23 7.80 -21.08 -4.84
CA ARG A 23 8.43 -22.07 -5.74
C ARG A 23 8.52 -21.63 -7.20
N PHE A 24 7.75 -20.64 -7.58
CA PHE A 24 7.74 -20.07 -8.93
C PHE A 24 8.53 -18.78 -9.05
N ALA A 25 9.11 -18.29 -7.96
CA ALA A 25 9.96 -17.11 -8.02
C ALA A 25 11.23 -17.42 -8.82
N ALA A 26 11.54 -16.57 -9.78
CA ALA A 26 12.81 -16.56 -10.50
C ALA A 26 13.80 -15.60 -9.81
N GLU A 27 13.34 -14.41 -9.47
CA GLU A 27 14.14 -13.41 -8.76
C GLU A 27 13.25 -12.41 -8.00
N TYR A 28 13.89 -11.66 -7.12
CA TYR A 28 13.30 -10.53 -6.41
C TYR A 28 14.11 -9.28 -6.67
N GLU A 29 13.45 -8.15 -6.92
CA GLU A 29 14.06 -6.83 -7.02
C GLU A 29 13.49 -5.93 -5.93
N ILE A 30 14.37 -5.20 -5.24
CA ILE A 30 13.96 -4.27 -4.19
C ILE A 30 14.37 -2.87 -4.60
N TYR A 31 13.37 -2.02 -4.70
CA TYR A 31 13.54 -0.61 -5.02
C TYR A 31 13.19 0.25 -3.81
N ARG A 32 13.81 1.41 -3.76
CA ARG A 32 13.56 2.42 -2.73
C ARG A 32 13.47 3.81 -3.36
N ARG A 33 12.67 4.68 -2.77
CA ARG A 33 12.74 6.12 -2.98
C ARG A 33 12.57 6.86 -1.65
N ARG A 34 13.08 8.08 -1.58
CA ARG A 34 12.90 8.95 -0.41
C ARG A 34 11.60 9.72 -0.57
N LEU A 35 10.84 9.85 0.52
CA LEU A 35 9.57 10.58 0.54
C LEU A 35 9.74 12.10 0.64
N ASP A 36 10.94 12.59 1.00
CA ASP A 36 11.28 14.01 1.08
C ASP A 36 11.83 14.59 -0.24
N GLN A 37 11.98 13.76 -1.27
CA GLN A 37 12.42 14.18 -2.61
C GLN A 37 11.22 14.26 -3.56
N SER A 38 11.22 15.32 -4.39
CA SER A 38 10.16 15.56 -5.38
C SER A 38 10.28 14.75 -6.66
N ASN A 39 11.36 14.01 -6.83
CA ASN A 39 11.59 13.16 -7.99
C ASN A 39 11.01 11.77 -7.72
N ASP A 40 10.17 11.29 -8.61
CA ASP A 40 9.59 9.95 -8.56
C ASP A 40 10.58 8.85 -9.02
N VAL A 41 11.88 9.04 -8.78
CA VAL A 41 12.91 8.10 -9.22
C VAL A 41 13.09 7.01 -8.19
N TRP A 42 12.86 5.78 -8.61
CA TRP A 42 13.13 4.58 -7.84
C TRP A 42 14.60 4.15 -7.99
N GLU A 43 15.27 3.94 -6.87
CA GLU A 43 16.62 3.38 -6.78
C GLU A 43 16.50 1.85 -6.64
N LEU A 44 17.11 1.08 -7.53
CA LEU A 44 17.25 -0.36 -7.35
C LEU A 44 18.32 -0.61 -6.27
N LEU A 45 17.88 -1.16 -5.12
CA LEU A 45 18.80 -1.49 -4.03
C LEU A 45 19.51 -2.81 -4.27
N THR A 46 18.79 -3.81 -4.75
CA THR A 46 19.33 -5.15 -4.96
C THR A 46 18.43 -6.01 -5.84
N THR A 47 19.06 -7.00 -6.48
CA THR A 47 18.39 -8.15 -7.08
C THR A 47 18.81 -9.39 -6.32
N LEU A 48 17.86 -10.21 -5.91
CA LEU A 48 18.05 -11.43 -5.14
C LEU A 48 17.55 -12.63 -5.93
N ASP A 49 18.17 -13.77 -5.74
CA ASP A 49 17.76 -15.00 -6.39
C ASP A 49 16.46 -15.60 -5.78
N SER A 50 15.94 -16.63 -6.42
CA SER A 50 14.71 -17.31 -6.04
C SER A 50 14.74 -17.94 -4.63
N SER A 51 15.92 -18.17 -4.06
CA SER A 51 16.07 -18.77 -2.72
C SER A 51 15.91 -17.75 -1.59
N ALA A 52 15.97 -16.46 -1.92
CA ALA A 52 15.86 -15.38 -0.94
C ALA A 52 14.47 -15.34 -0.29
N SER A 53 14.46 -15.03 0.99
CA SER A 53 13.23 -14.83 1.78
C SER A 53 13.31 -13.64 2.72
N SER A 54 14.41 -12.87 2.64
CA SER A 54 14.61 -11.67 3.45
C SER A 54 15.60 -10.73 2.80
N TYR A 55 15.53 -9.48 3.19
CA TYR A 55 16.49 -8.43 2.87
C TYR A 55 16.57 -7.46 4.04
N LYS A 56 17.70 -6.78 4.20
CA LYS A 56 17.91 -5.78 5.24
C LYS A 56 18.53 -4.52 4.64
N ASP A 57 17.78 -3.44 4.66
CA ASP A 57 18.28 -2.12 4.29
C ASP A 57 18.90 -1.43 5.51
N ARG A 58 20.20 -1.20 5.46
CA ARG A 58 20.97 -0.45 6.47
C ARG A 58 21.39 0.93 5.98
N ALA A 59 21.18 1.23 4.70
CA ALA A 59 21.54 2.51 4.09
C ALA A 59 20.41 3.54 4.29
N ILE A 60 19.91 3.65 5.52
CA ILE A 60 18.81 4.52 5.91
C ILE A 60 19.29 5.60 6.87
N ALA A 61 18.65 6.77 6.83
CA ALA A 61 18.90 7.87 7.75
C ALA A 61 17.70 8.08 8.68
N ALA A 62 17.96 8.36 9.95
CA ALA A 62 16.93 8.75 10.91
C ALA A 62 16.25 10.05 10.46
N GLY A 63 14.94 10.17 10.67
CA GLY A 63 14.13 11.32 10.25
C GLY A 63 13.76 11.33 8.77
N VAL A 64 14.22 10.36 7.97
CA VAL A 64 13.90 10.24 6.55
C VAL A 64 12.87 9.14 6.33
N GLY A 65 11.78 9.47 5.67
CA GLY A 65 10.79 8.51 5.19
C GLY A 65 11.22 7.92 3.85
N TYR A 66 11.03 6.62 3.72
CA TYR A 66 11.29 5.87 2.50
C TYR A 66 10.03 5.15 2.04
N GLU A 67 9.89 5.04 0.73
CA GLU A 67 8.94 4.13 0.11
C GLU A 67 9.73 3.01 -0.58
N TYR A 68 9.24 1.80 -0.43
CA TYR A 68 9.86 0.60 -1.00
C TYR A 68 8.87 -0.08 -1.95
N GLN A 69 9.44 -0.61 -3.01
CA GLN A 69 8.77 -1.52 -3.93
C GLN A 69 9.54 -2.83 -3.94
N LEU A 70 8.90 -3.90 -3.55
CA LEU A 70 9.44 -5.24 -3.65
C LEU A 70 8.72 -5.96 -4.79
N MET A 71 9.47 -6.28 -5.84
CA MET A 71 8.98 -7.00 -7.01
C MET A 71 9.46 -8.45 -6.98
N LYS A 72 8.53 -9.37 -7.18
CA LYS A 72 8.81 -10.79 -7.35
C LYS A 72 8.50 -11.18 -8.79
N LYS A 73 9.49 -11.55 -9.56
CA LYS A 73 9.32 -12.12 -10.89
C LYS A 73 9.12 -13.62 -10.77
N CYS A 74 8.09 -14.13 -11.39
CA CYS A 74 7.71 -15.53 -11.34
C CYS A 74 7.64 -16.14 -12.73
N GLU A 75 8.05 -17.38 -12.83
CA GLU A 75 7.98 -18.19 -14.05
C GLU A 75 7.20 -19.47 -13.80
N ARG A 76 6.24 -19.74 -14.64
CA ARG A 76 5.42 -20.95 -14.63
C ARG A 76 5.60 -21.66 -15.99
N PRO A 77 6.70 -22.42 -16.15
CA PRO A 77 6.99 -23.09 -17.42
C PRO A 77 5.94 -24.18 -17.77
N ASP A 78 5.27 -24.74 -16.76
CA ASP A 78 4.19 -25.71 -16.92
C ASP A 78 2.98 -25.17 -17.70
N ILE A 79 2.77 -23.86 -17.67
CA ILE A 79 1.69 -23.16 -18.41
C ILE A 79 2.22 -22.03 -19.29
N SER A 80 3.53 -21.98 -19.53
CA SER A 80 4.21 -20.94 -20.33
C SER A 80 3.84 -19.51 -19.91
N MET A 81 3.78 -19.26 -18.59
CA MET A 81 3.38 -17.98 -18.02
C MET A 81 4.50 -17.36 -17.19
N SER A 82 4.71 -16.04 -17.39
CA SER A 82 5.52 -15.20 -16.51
C SER A 82 4.64 -14.10 -15.93
N TYR A 83 4.83 -13.76 -14.66
CA TYR A 83 4.10 -12.68 -13.99
C TYR A 83 4.94 -12.00 -12.92
N ILE A 84 4.55 -10.78 -12.55
CA ILE A 84 5.19 -9.99 -11.52
C ILE A 84 4.21 -9.79 -10.37
N GLY A 85 4.64 -10.15 -9.16
CA GLY A 85 3.96 -9.78 -7.93
C GLY A 85 4.68 -8.60 -7.29
N THR A 86 3.94 -7.58 -6.88
CA THR A 86 4.53 -6.38 -6.27
C THR A 86 3.92 -6.11 -4.91
N ALA A 87 4.75 -5.69 -3.96
CA ALA A 87 4.34 -5.13 -2.67
C ALA A 87 4.94 -3.73 -2.52
N TYR A 88 4.12 -2.80 -2.00
CA TYR A 88 4.53 -1.42 -1.71
C TYR A 88 4.31 -1.12 -0.23
N PHE A 89 5.21 -0.35 0.36
CA PHE A 89 5.07 0.16 1.71
C PHE A 89 5.95 1.37 1.94
N ALA A 90 5.54 2.22 2.87
CA ALA A 90 6.28 3.39 3.29
C ALA A 90 6.63 3.27 4.78
N THR A 91 7.88 3.56 5.14
CA THR A 91 8.36 3.51 6.51
C THR A 91 9.63 4.35 6.69
N GLY A 92 10.08 4.50 7.94
CA GLY A 92 11.32 5.19 8.28
C GLY A 92 11.57 5.13 9.77
N ILE A 93 12.79 5.51 10.20
CA ILE A 93 13.18 5.57 11.61
C ILE A 93 13.10 7.02 12.09
N GLY A 94 12.42 7.24 13.22
CA GLY A 94 12.28 8.59 13.80
C GLY A 94 11.57 9.57 12.85
N VAL A 95 10.83 9.06 11.88
CA VAL A 95 10.04 9.91 10.98
C VAL A 95 8.83 10.41 11.79
N PRO A 96 8.65 11.72 11.91
CA PRO A 96 7.44 12.24 12.54
C PRO A 96 6.23 11.72 11.76
N PRO A 97 5.16 11.30 12.43
CA PRO A 97 3.95 10.87 11.76
C PRO A 97 3.51 11.96 10.79
N ARG A 98 3.19 11.59 9.55
CA ARG A 98 2.61 12.53 8.59
C ARG A 98 1.43 13.20 9.27
N SER A 99 1.44 14.51 9.31
CA SER A 99 0.28 15.25 9.82
C SER A 99 -0.87 15.06 8.83
N VAL A 100 -1.67 14.06 9.09
CA VAL A 100 -2.93 13.79 8.36
C VAL A 100 -4.14 14.38 9.11
N ARG A 101 -3.86 15.07 10.23
CA ARG A 101 -4.90 15.67 11.06
C ARG A 101 -5.75 16.64 10.22
N GLY A 102 -7.05 16.35 10.19
CA GLY A 102 -8.01 17.12 9.39
C GLY A 102 -8.11 16.71 7.92
N LYS A 103 -7.30 15.77 7.46
CA LYS A 103 -7.48 15.13 6.14
C LYS A 103 -8.53 14.03 6.21
N SER A 104 -9.20 13.80 5.10
CA SER A 104 -10.24 12.80 5.00
C SER A 104 -9.90 11.75 3.95
N VAL A 105 -10.26 10.51 4.24
CA VAL A 105 -10.26 9.41 3.28
C VAL A 105 -11.71 9.08 2.93
N LEU A 106 -12.02 9.05 1.63
CA LEU A 106 -13.32 8.62 1.12
C LEU A 106 -13.24 7.16 0.71
N VAL A 107 -14.11 6.35 1.28
CA VAL A 107 -14.23 4.92 0.99
C VAL A 107 -15.56 4.67 0.31
N LEU A 108 -15.52 4.24 -0.92
CA LEU A 108 -16.70 3.76 -1.64
C LEU A 108 -16.79 2.25 -1.43
N ILE A 109 -17.90 1.79 -0.92
CA ILE A 109 -18.10 0.38 -0.62
C ILE A 109 -19.35 -0.14 -1.33
N ASP A 110 -19.28 -1.38 -1.81
CA ASP A 110 -20.43 -2.09 -2.37
C ASP A 110 -21.54 -2.20 -1.29
N ASP A 111 -22.73 -1.69 -1.59
CA ASP A 111 -23.87 -1.64 -0.68
C ASP A 111 -24.37 -3.04 -0.23
N LYS A 112 -24.13 -4.07 -1.04
CA LYS A 112 -24.46 -5.46 -0.72
C LYS A 112 -23.39 -6.14 0.15
N VAL A 113 -22.14 -5.69 0.04
CA VAL A 113 -21.01 -6.25 0.79
C VAL A 113 -20.86 -5.56 2.14
N GLN A 114 -21.16 -4.27 2.23
CA GLN A 114 -21.04 -3.51 3.48
C GLN A 114 -21.69 -4.18 4.70
N PRO A 115 -22.93 -4.69 4.62
CA PRO A 115 -23.57 -5.35 5.79
C PRO A 115 -22.87 -6.65 6.21
N LEU A 116 -22.16 -7.30 5.28
CA LEU A 116 -21.45 -8.56 5.54
C LEU A 116 -20.08 -8.35 6.19
N LEU A 117 -19.54 -7.14 6.11
CA LEU A 117 -18.21 -6.76 6.61
C LEU A 117 -18.28 -5.64 7.65
N THR A 118 -19.37 -5.52 8.36
CA THR A 118 -19.62 -4.40 9.29
C THR A 118 -18.53 -4.32 10.37
N ASP A 119 -18.15 -5.44 10.96
CA ASP A 119 -17.17 -5.48 12.04
C ASP A 119 -15.76 -5.17 11.54
N GLU A 120 -15.37 -5.70 10.39
CA GLU A 120 -14.09 -5.44 9.76
C GLU A 120 -13.96 -3.96 9.33
N ILE A 121 -15.03 -3.41 8.75
CA ILE A 121 -15.07 -2.00 8.36
C ILE A 121 -14.96 -1.10 9.58
N ASN A 122 -15.68 -1.39 10.65
CA ASN A 122 -15.62 -0.63 11.91
C ASN A 122 -14.20 -0.71 12.52
N GLN A 123 -13.62 -1.90 12.56
CA GLN A 123 -12.26 -2.07 13.07
C GLN A 123 -11.23 -1.30 12.23
N TRP A 124 -11.35 -1.37 10.90
CA TRP A 124 -10.50 -0.62 9.98
C TRP A 124 -10.67 0.90 10.18
N GLN A 125 -11.92 1.37 10.27
CA GLN A 125 -12.22 2.79 10.50
C GLN A 125 -11.59 3.31 11.79
N VAL A 126 -11.72 2.56 12.89
CA VAL A 126 -11.09 2.91 14.18
C VAL A 126 -9.57 3.00 14.05
N ASN A 127 -8.93 2.10 13.31
CA ASN A 127 -7.48 2.12 13.13
C ASN A 127 -7.03 3.34 12.32
N VAL A 128 -7.72 3.65 11.24
CA VAL A 128 -7.41 4.81 10.37
C VAL A 128 -7.65 6.13 11.11
N GLN A 129 -8.71 6.20 11.94
CA GLN A 129 -8.97 7.37 12.79
C GLN A 129 -7.89 7.59 13.84
N LYS A 130 -7.31 6.51 14.42
CA LYS A 130 -6.18 6.61 15.35
C LYS A 130 -4.94 7.21 14.69
N GLU A 131 -4.78 7.06 13.40
CA GLU A 131 -3.71 7.70 12.61
C GLU A 131 -4.00 9.17 12.30
N GLY A 132 -5.17 9.68 12.67
CA GLY A 132 -5.56 11.08 12.52
C GLY A 132 -6.38 11.40 11.27
N TRP A 133 -6.83 10.41 10.51
CA TRP A 133 -7.71 10.59 9.36
C TRP A 133 -9.17 10.74 9.78
N ASN A 134 -9.92 11.55 9.05
CA ASN A 134 -11.37 11.45 9.02
C ASN A 134 -11.79 10.40 7.99
N VAL A 135 -12.68 9.51 8.36
CA VAL A 135 -13.15 8.45 7.46
C VAL A 135 -14.58 8.74 7.02
N ILE A 136 -14.80 8.79 5.71
CA ILE A 136 -16.10 9.00 5.08
C ILE A 136 -16.44 7.72 4.30
N ILE A 137 -17.45 6.99 4.72
CA ILE A 137 -17.89 5.76 4.08
C ILE A 137 -19.16 6.03 3.29
N VAL A 138 -19.14 5.71 2.01
CA VAL A 138 -20.28 5.91 1.11
C VAL A 138 -20.60 4.57 0.43
N PRO A 139 -21.77 3.99 0.73
CA PRO A 139 -22.25 2.81 0.01
C PRO A 139 -22.58 3.17 -1.44
N MET A 140 -22.20 2.30 -2.36
CA MET A 140 -22.44 2.43 -3.78
C MET A 140 -23.03 1.15 -4.35
N PRO A 141 -24.01 1.24 -5.27
CA PRO A 141 -24.56 0.04 -5.88
C PRO A 141 -23.51 -0.64 -6.78
N ARG A 142 -23.44 -1.95 -6.68
CA ARG A 142 -22.60 -2.76 -7.55
C ARG A 142 -23.31 -3.04 -8.87
N THR A 143 -22.57 -2.95 -9.97
CA THR A 143 -22.98 -3.44 -11.28
C THR A 143 -22.17 -4.68 -11.65
N GLU A 144 -22.83 -5.75 -12.07
CA GLU A 144 -22.16 -7.00 -12.47
C GLU A 144 -21.58 -6.95 -13.88
N LYS A 145 -22.06 -6.01 -14.69
CA LYS A 145 -21.56 -5.73 -16.04
C LYS A 145 -21.14 -4.28 -16.14
N PHE A 146 -20.24 -4.01 -17.07
CA PHE A 146 -19.86 -2.63 -17.36
C PHE A 146 -21.11 -1.80 -17.72
N ASP A 147 -21.33 -0.77 -16.92
CA ASP A 147 -22.39 0.22 -17.08
C ASP A 147 -21.76 1.61 -17.00
N LYS A 148 -21.78 2.33 -18.12
CA LYS A 148 -21.20 3.66 -18.22
C LYS A 148 -21.89 4.65 -17.27
N ASP A 149 -23.19 4.57 -17.12
CA ASP A 149 -23.96 5.51 -16.29
C ASP A 149 -23.70 5.25 -14.82
N ALA A 150 -23.54 3.98 -14.40
CA ALA A 150 -23.11 3.64 -13.06
C ALA A 150 -21.71 4.18 -12.75
N VAL A 151 -20.75 4.08 -13.68
CA VAL A 151 -19.39 4.66 -13.51
C VAL A 151 -19.46 6.18 -13.38
N LEU A 152 -20.29 6.84 -14.19
CA LEU A 152 -20.48 8.29 -14.12
C LEU A 152 -21.14 8.71 -12.79
N ALA A 153 -22.08 7.91 -12.27
CA ALA A 153 -22.69 8.13 -10.97
C ALA A 153 -21.67 8.03 -9.82
N VAL A 154 -20.78 7.04 -9.86
CA VAL A 154 -19.67 6.92 -8.88
C VAL A 154 -18.77 8.17 -8.95
N LYS A 155 -18.37 8.60 -10.15
CA LYS A 155 -17.58 9.81 -10.33
C LYS A 155 -18.29 11.05 -9.78
N ALA A 156 -19.58 11.21 -10.07
CA ALA A 156 -20.38 12.31 -9.58
C ALA A 156 -20.45 12.32 -8.03
N LYS A 157 -20.59 11.14 -7.41
CA LYS A 157 -20.59 10.99 -5.96
C LYS A 157 -19.26 11.37 -5.34
N ILE A 158 -18.13 10.94 -5.90
CA ILE A 158 -16.79 11.36 -5.46
C ILE A 158 -16.65 12.88 -5.49
N LEU A 159 -17.05 13.52 -6.60
CA LEU A 159 -16.97 14.96 -6.75
C LEU A 159 -17.90 15.70 -5.78
N GLN A 160 -19.06 15.15 -5.47
CA GLN A 160 -19.98 15.68 -4.47
C GLN A 160 -19.36 15.64 -3.07
N GLU A 161 -18.84 14.47 -2.66
CA GLU A 161 -18.21 14.32 -1.35
C GLU A 161 -16.96 15.21 -1.22
N ALA A 162 -16.15 15.33 -2.28
CA ALA A 162 -14.99 16.21 -2.29
C ALA A 162 -15.36 17.71 -2.13
N LYS A 163 -16.54 18.14 -2.60
CA LYS A 163 -17.04 19.51 -2.38
C LYS A 163 -17.54 19.72 -0.97
N ILE A 164 -18.18 18.70 -0.37
CA ILE A 164 -18.70 18.77 1.01
C ILE A 164 -17.53 18.70 1.99
N HIS A 165 -16.57 17.85 1.71
CA HIS A 165 -15.41 17.58 2.55
C HIS A 165 -14.14 18.02 1.83
N ASN A 166 -13.82 19.32 1.87
CA ASN A 166 -12.64 19.91 1.22
C ASN A 166 -11.28 19.36 1.74
N THR A 167 -11.33 18.43 2.67
CA THR A 167 -10.18 17.73 3.27
C THR A 167 -9.90 16.35 2.64
N ILE A 168 -10.70 15.91 1.65
CA ILE A 168 -10.44 14.69 0.87
C ILE A 168 -9.22 14.92 -0.02
N THR A 169 -8.23 14.05 0.09
CA THR A 169 -6.96 14.07 -0.66
C THR A 169 -6.73 12.75 -1.37
#